data_b761ed1c6aa7434de1204c330fe5545e
#
_entry.id   b761ed1c6aa7434de1204c330fe5545e
#
_cell.length_a   1.000
_cell.length_b   1.000
_cell.length_c   1.000
_cell.angle_alpha   90.00
_cell.angle_beta   90.00
_cell.angle_gamma   90.00
#
_symmetry.space_group_name_H-M   'P 1'
#
loop_
_entity.id
_entity.type
_entity.pdbx_description
1 polymer ?
#
loop_
_entity_poly.entity_id
_entity_poly.type
_entity_poly.pdbx_seq_one_letter_code
_entity_poly.pdbx_strand_id
1 'polypeptide(L)'
;MKKQLLVLVLALALVACMFTACGGNEGQTEPETPAMTDEEAAAAVDELIAAIQVQERTEETDAQCLAAKEAWDALTDAQKELVEEGDYFALDTGDASLDDPLNQDEIGENELLVVSFGTSFNDSRVADIGGVEKALQEAYPDWSVRRAFTAQIIINHIQARDGEFIDNMDQALQRAVDNGVKNIVIQPTHLMHGAEYDELVSQAEAYKDQFESMIISEPLLGEVGSDATVINADKEAVAKAAVAEAVKAAGADSLDALKADGTAIVFMGHGTSHTANVTYSQMQAQMQALGYDNVFIGTVEGKPESTALPEVKKAVEAAGYTKVILRPLMVVAGDHANNDMAADEEGTWYYGFVNGGEFEVEGADEAVDIGAGLGAENVSCQI
;
A
#
# COMPACT_ATOMS: atom_id res chain seq x y z
N MET A 1 10.65 -0.23 27.61
CA MET A 1 11.63 0.64 28.29
C MET A 1 13.06 0.10 28.31
N LYS A 2 13.41 -1.03 28.93
CA LYS A 2 14.83 -1.47 28.97
C LYS A 2 15.41 -1.99 27.64
N LYS A 3 14.62 -2.58 26.75
CA LYS A 3 15.07 -3.02 25.41
C LYS A 3 15.22 -1.84 24.44
N GLN A 4 14.29 -0.90 24.46
CA GLN A 4 14.29 0.31 23.63
C GLN A 4 15.46 1.25 23.95
N LEU A 5 15.78 1.40 25.23
CA LEU A 5 16.97 2.15 25.66
C LEU A 5 18.28 1.47 25.21
N LEU A 6 18.28 0.13 25.10
CA LEU A 6 19.43 -0.64 24.63
C LEU A 6 19.67 -0.43 23.13
N VAL A 7 18.60 -0.38 22.31
CA VAL A 7 18.65 -0.13 20.86
C VAL A 7 19.16 1.28 20.57
N LEU A 8 18.66 2.28 21.28
CA LEU A 8 19.14 3.67 21.14
C LEU A 8 20.62 3.84 21.56
N VAL A 9 21.04 3.11 22.59
CA VAL A 9 22.44 3.11 23.05
C VAL A 9 23.35 2.36 22.07
N LEU A 10 22.86 1.29 21.41
CA LEU A 10 23.59 0.59 20.35
C LEU A 10 23.74 1.45 19.09
N ALA A 11 22.69 2.18 18.67
CA ALA A 11 22.75 3.11 17.54
C ALA A 11 23.76 4.25 17.78
N LEU A 12 23.74 4.84 18.98
CA LEU A 12 24.73 5.85 19.39
C LEU A 12 26.15 5.30 19.49
N ALA A 13 26.32 4.00 19.82
CA ALA A 13 27.62 3.35 19.87
C ALA A 13 28.17 3.07 18.45
N LEU A 14 27.29 2.71 17.49
CA LEU A 14 27.63 2.54 16.07
C LEU A 14 28.19 3.84 15.46
N VAL A 15 27.49 4.95 15.66
CA VAL A 15 27.93 6.28 15.18
C VAL A 15 29.24 6.73 15.86
N ALA A 16 29.42 6.47 17.15
CA ALA A 16 30.61 6.83 17.88
C ALA A 16 31.84 6.02 17.46
N CYS A 17 31.70 4.73 17.10
CA CYS A 17 32.81 3.88 16.65
C CYS A 17 33.37 4.27 15.27
N MET A 18 32.54 4.84 14.37
CA MET A 18 32.95 5.23 13.03
C MET A 18 33.73 6.57 12.98
N PHE A 19 33.54 7.45 13.94
CA PHE A 19 34.28 8.73 14.02
C PHE A 19 35.68 8.64 14.64
N THR A 20 36.04 7.50 15.25
CA THR A 20 37.37 7.33 15.89
C THR A 20 38.48 6.80 14.98
N ALA A 21 38.14 6.46 13.71
CA ALA A 21 39.15 5.93 12.76
C ALA A 21 40.04 6.98 12.05
N CYS A 22 39.82 8.28 12.28
CA CYS A 22 40.65 9.36 11.66
C CYS A 22 41.14 10.39 12.66
N GLY A 23 42.13 10.05 13.46
CA GLY A 23 42.80 11.05 14.29
C GLY A 23 43.93 10.45 15.13
N GLY A 24 45.11 10.36 14.58
CA GLY A 24 46.29 9.93 15.34
C GLY A 24 46.64 10.91 16.45
N ASN A 25 46.67 10.41 17.69
CA ASN A 25 47.52 10.97 18.74
C ASN A 25 47.97 9.82 19.66
N GLU A 26 49.28 9.68 19.79
CA GLU A 26 49.91 8.65 20.60
C GLU A 26 49.69 8.92 22.09
N GLY A 27 49.22 7.90 22.82
CA GLY A 27 49.45 7.76 24.24
C GLY A 27 48.23 7.75 25.15
N GLN A 28 47.45 6.66 25.11
CA GLN A 28 46.88 5.99 26.28
C GLN A 28 46.14 4.77 25.76
N THR A 29 46.53 3.56 26.10
CA THR A 29 45.81 2.32 25.81
C THR A 29 44.59 2.22 26.70
N GLU A 30 43.45 2.76 26.24
CA GLU A 30 42.14 2.29 26.64
C GLU A 30 41.94 0.90 26.01
N PRO A 31 41.21 -0.03 26.68
CA PRO A 31 40.92 -1.32 26.10
C PRO A 31 40.13 -1.09 24.80
N GLU A 32 40.74 -1.47 23.66
CA GLU A 32 40.06 -1.42 22.36
C GLU A 32 38.77 -2.29 22.48
N THR A 33 37.64 -1.65 22.39
CA THR A 33 36.39 -2.37 22.14
C THR A 33 36.58 -3.13 20.83
N PRO A 34 36.34 -4.46 20.75
CA PRO A 34 36.47 -5.19 19.49
C PRO A 34 35.65 -4.49 18.42
N ALA A 35 36.27 -4.23 17.26
CA ALA A 35 35.51 -3.71 16.13
C ALA A 35 34.39 -4.71 15.79
N MET A 36 33.16 -4.20 15.59
CA MET A 36 32.01 -4.98 15.17
C MET A 36 32.30 -5.69 13.85
N THR A 37 31.90 -6.95 13.69
CA THR A 37 32.03 -7.64 12.40
C THR A 37 31.04 -7.08 11.39
N ASP A 38 31.20 -7.39 10.10
CA ASP A 38 30.28 -6.93 9.06
C ASP A 38 28.87 -7.51 9.28
N GLU A 39 28.76 -8.77 9.71
CA GLU A 39 27.49 -9.42 10.05
C GLU A 39 26.84 -8.79 11.30
N GLU A 40 27.63 -8.41 12.32
CA GLU A 40 27.08 -7.75 13.50
C GLU A 40 26.58 -6.34 13.16
N ALA A 41 27.24 -5.64 12.24
CA ALA A 41 26.80 -4.31 11.78
C ALA A 41 25.50 -4.40 10.97
N ALA A 42 25.37 -5.38 10.06
CA ALA A 42 24.16 -5.64 9.31
C ALA A 42 22.98 -6.01 10.23
N ALA A 43 23.17 -6.97 11.13
CA ALA A 43 22.14 -7.38 12.07
C ALA A 43 21.65 -6.24 12.99
N ALA A 44 22.53 -5.29 13.36
CA ALA A 44 22.11 -4.12 14.13
C ALA A 44 21.18 -3.18 13.32
N VAL A 45 21.36 -3.09 11.99
CA VAL A 45 20.44 -2.35 11.12
C VAL A 45 19.11 -3.07 10.99
N ASP A 46 19.08 -4.41 10.83
CA ASP A 46 17.86 -5.20 10.82
C ASP A 46 17.04 -5.01 12.11
N GLU A 47 17.71 -4.97 13.30
CA GLU A 47 17.03 -4.67 14.57
C GLU A 47 16.40 -3.26 14.58
N LEU A 48 17.06 -2.26 13.99
CA LEU A 48 16.54 -0.88 13.90
C LEU A 48 15.35 -0.81 12.93
N ILE A 49 15.42 -1.48 11.78
CA ILE A 49 14.32 -1.57 10.83
C ILE A 49 13.12 -2.24 11.51
N ALA A 50 13.31 -3.38 12.16
CA ALA A 50 12.25 -4.09 12.90
C ALA A 50 11.58 -3.22 13.97
N ALA A 51 12.33 -2.30 14.60
CA ALA A 51 11.79 -1.40 15.63
C ALA A 51 10.83 -0.33 15.07
N ILE A 52 10.91 -0.01 13.77
CA ILE A 52 10.06 0.96 13.08
C ILE A 52 9.00 0.30 12.18
N GLN A 53 9.06 -1.01 11.96
CA GLN A 53 8.02 -1.80 11.28
C GLN A 53 6.85 -2.09 12.24
N VAL A 54 6.23 -1.04 12.77
CA VAL A 54 5.16 -1.12 13.78
C VAL A 54 4.01 -0.19 13.43
N GLN A 55 2.80 -0.56 13.86
CA GLN A 55 1.57 0.22 13.60
C GLN A 55 1.29 1.28 14.68
N GLU A 56 2.05 1.31 15.77
CA GLU A 56 1.86 2.28 16.86
C GLU A 56 2.93 3.37 16.79
N ARG A 57 2.50 4.65 16.78
CA ARG A 57 3.37 5.80 16.91
C ARG A 57 3.59 6.12 18.38
N THR A 58 4.84 6.36 18.74
CA THR A 58 5.26 6.79 20.09
C THR A 58 6.07 8.09 20.01
N GLU A 59 6.43 8.67 21.17
CA GLU A 59 7.29 9.85 21.22
C GLU A 59 8.70 9.57 20.68
N GLU A 60 9.14 8.30 20.65
CA GLU A 60 10.46 7.88 20.16
C GLU A 60 10.48 7.61 18.65
N THR A 61 9.33 7.51 17.97
CA THR A 61 9.23 7.05 16.57
C THR A 61 10.12 7.87 15.62
N ASP A 62 10.11 9.20 15.74
CA ASP A 62 10.92 10.05 14.84
C ASP A 62 12.42 9.82 15.03
N ALA A 63 12.85 9.64 16.30
CA ALA A 63 14.24 9.36 16.62
C ALA A 63 14.65 7.95 16.16
N GLN A 64 13.73 6.98 16.20
CA GLN A 64 13.98 5.61 15.73
C GLN A 64 14.10 5.57 14.20
N CYS A 65 13.24 6.27 13.46
CA CYS A 65 13.35 6.40 12.01
C CYS A 65 14.68 7.02 11.59
N LEU A 66 15.08 8.12 12.24
CA LEU A 66 16.37 8.76 11.98
C LEU A 66 17.55 7.81 12.29
N ALA A 67 17.49 7.11 13.43
CA ALA A 67 18.57 6.19 13.85
C ALA A 67 18.73 5.02 12.87
N ALA A 68 17.64 4.46 12.35
CA ALA A 68 17.69 3.41 11.34
C ALA A 68 18.36 3.89 10.05
N LYS A 69 17.99 5.10 9.57
CA LYS A 69 18.59 5.71 8.39
C LYS A 69 20.08 6.00 8.57
N GLU A 70 20.45 6.61 9.68
CA GLU A 70 21.87 6.93 9.97
C GLU A 70 22.71 5.66 10.06
N ALA A 71 22.19 4.59 10.66
CA ALA A 71 22.87 3.31 10.75
C ALA A 71 23.05 2.66 9.36
N TRP A 72 22.01 2.67 8.53
CA TRP A 72 22.08 2.20 7.14
C TRP A 72 23.11 2.99 6.31
N ASP A 73 23.08 4.31 6.39
CA ASP A 73 23.99 5.18 5.62
C ASP A 73 25.46 5.02 6.03
N ALA A 74 25.70 4.60 7.26
CA ALA A 74 27.03 4.36 7.79
C ALA A 74 27.63 3.01 7.35
N LEU A 75 26.82 2.07 6.83
CA LEU A 75 27.30 0.79 6.32
C LEU A 75 28.09 0.96 5.03
N THR A 76 29.11 0.12 4.85
CA THR A 76 29.77 -0.09 3.56
C THR A 76 28.85 -0.87 2.61
N ASP A 77 29.10 -0.82 1.29
CA ASP A 77 28.33 -1.57 0.32
C ASP A 77 28.30 -3.09 0.62
N ALA A 78 29.44 -3.64 1.07
CA ALA A 78 29.53 -5.05 1.43
C ALA A 78 28.71 -5.41 2.69
N GLN A 79 28.55 -4.49 3.65
CA GLN A 79 27.71 -4.66 4.82
C GLN A 79 26.23 -4.54 4.47
N LYS A 80 25.87 -3.63 3.54
CA LYS A 80 24.48 -3.48 3.05
C LYS A 80 23.96 -4.74 2.37
N GLU A 81 24.83 -5.49 1.67
CA GLU A 81 24.48 -6.78 1.08
C GLU A 81 24.17 -7.89 2.12
N LEU A 82 24.55 -7.69 3.38
CA LEU A 82 24.30 -8.62 4.48
C LEU A 82 23.04 -8.29 5.30
N VAL A 83 22.43 -7.10 5.08
CA VAL A 83 21.20 -6.70 5.75
C VAL A 83 20.04 -7.51 5.17
N GLU A 84 19.32 -8.26 6.01
CA GLU A 84 18.20 -9.11 5.58
C GLU A 84 17.04 -8.27 5.01
N GLU A 85 16.75 -7.14 5.66
CA GLU A 85 15.70 -6.18 5.26
C GLU A 85 16.28 -5.03 4.39
N GLY A 86 17.36 -5.27 3.65
CA GLY A 86 18.09 -4.24 2.89
C GLY A 86 17.23 -3.48 1.90
N ASP A 87 16.25 -4.12 1.30
CA ASP A 87 15.29 -3.51 0.36
C ASP A 87 14.46 -2.40 1.00
N TYR A 88 14.33 -2.38 2.32
CA TYR A 88 13.66 -1.30 3.06
C TYR A 88 14.25 0.08 2.70
N PHE A 89 15.56 0.17 2.48
CA PHE A 89 16.24 1.40 2.10
C PHE A 89 16.73 1.42 0.64
N ALA A 90 17.01 0.25 0.06
CA ALA A 90 17.69 0.13 -1.23
C ALA A 90 16.75 -0.01 -2.43
N LEU A 91 15.50 -0.45 -2.21
CA LEU A 91 14.55 -0.64 -3.30
C LEU A 91 14.25 0.71 -3.98
N ASP A 92 14.45 0.75 -5.29
CA ASP A 92 14.05 1.90 -6.11
C ASP A 92 12.52 1.90 -6.28
N THR A 93 11.86 2.87 -5.67
CA THR A 93 10.40 3.03 -5.71
C THR A 93 9.99 4.35 -6.38
N GLY A 94 10.92 5.04 -7.04
CA GLY A 94 10.70 6.33 -7.67
C GLY A 94 11.24 7.52 -6.88
N ASP A 95 11.01 8.72 -7.40
CA ASP A 95 11.52 9.99 -6.86
C ASP A 95 10.58 10.58 -5.81
N ALA A 96 10.96 10.47 -4.53
CA ALA A 96 10.19 11.02 -3.40
C ALA A 96 9.98 12.54 -3.51
N SER A 97 10.92 13.29 -4.12
CA SER A 97 10.83 14.74 -4.23
C SER A 97 9.70 15.25 -5.13
N LEU A 98 9.03 14.34 -5.85
CA LEU A 98 7.85 14.65 -6.68
C LEU A 98 6.55 14.61 -5.88
N ASP A 99 6.58 14.10 -4.65
CA ASP A 99 5.42 14.06 -3.77
C ASP A 99 5.32 15.32 -2.90
N ASP A 100 4.09 15.66 -2.50
CA ASP A 100 3.79 16.70 -1.51
C ASP A 100 3.09 16.02 -0.34
N PRO A 101 3.63 16.07 0.88
CA PRO A 101 3.00 15.44 2.05
C PRO A 101 1.66 16.07 2.43
N LEU A 102 1.28 17.21 1.86
CA LEU A 102 0.03 17.94 2.09
C LEU A 102 -0.30 18.10 3.58
N ASN A 103 0.70 18.44 4.39
CA ASN A 103 0.58 18.66 5.84
C ASN A 103 0.80 20.12 6.25
N GLN A 104 0.49 21.06 5.35
CA GLN A 104 0.67 22.49 5.53
C GLN A 104 -0.25 23.06 6.63
N ASP A 105 0.23 24.13 7.24
CA ASP A 105 -0.51 24.95 8.20
C ASP A 105 -1.15 26.17 7.51
N GLU A 106 -1.93 26.97 8.27
CA GLU A 106 -2.57 28.22 7.81
C GLU A 106 -3.55 28.03 6.63
N ILE A 107 -4.32 26.96 6.65
CA ILE A 107 -5.18 26.50 5.54
C ILE A 107 -6.59 27.10 5.49
N GLY A 108 -6.97 27.90 6.47
CA GLY A 108 -8.31 28.49 6.55
C GLY A 108 -9.33 27.63 7.30
N GLU A 109 -10.64 27.93 7.11
CA GLU A 109 -11.71 27.34 7.93
C GLU A 109 -12.29 26.03 7.37
N ASN A 110 -12.01 25.69 6.11
CA ASN A 110 -12.58 24.54 5.41
C ASN A 110 -11.47 23.59 4.95
N GLU A 111 -11.53 22.36 5.40
CA GLU A 111 -10.55 21.31 5.06
C GLU A 111 -11.22 20.09 4.46
N LEU A 112 -10.61 19.55 3.41
CA LEU A 112 -10.88 18.24 2.85
C LEU A 112 -9.66 17.36 3.16
N LEU A 113 -9.79 16.50 4.16
CA LEU A 113 -8.75 15.58 4.59
C LEU A 113 -8.87 14.26 3.81
N VAL A 114 -7.94 14.03 2.90
CA VAL A 114 -7.86 12.77 2.15
C VAL A 114 -7.11 11.74 2.98
N VAL A 115 -7.77 10.62 3.28
CA VAL A 115 -7.22 9.59 4.15
C VAL A 115 -7.02 8.30 3.36
N SER A 116 -5.77 7.89 3.23
CA SER A 116 -5.36 6.67 2.54
C SER A 116 -4.72 5.68 3.51
N PHE A 117 -4.71 4.39 3.16
CA PHE A 117 -3.82 3.44 3.83
C PHE A 117 -2.37 3.90 3.73
N GLY A 118 -1.99 4.37 2.54
CA GLY A 118 -0.66 4.83 2.21
C GLY A 118 0.12 3.82 1.39
N THR A 119 1.25 4.27 0.85
CA THR A 119 2.26 3.42 0.20
C THR A 119 3.63 4.04 0.34
N SER A 120 4.64 3.20 0.53
CA SER A 120 6.06 3.59 0.47
C SER A 120 6.63 3.60 -0.96
N PHE A 121 5.87 3.12 -1.95
CA PHE A 121 6.24 3.23 -3.36
C PHE A 121 6.03 4.67 -3.83
N ASN A 122 7.12 5.40 -4.09
CA ASN A 122 7.09 6.83 -4.40
C ASN A 122 6.30 7.12 -5.68
N ASP A 123 6.53 6.37 -6.76
CA ASP A 123 5.82 6.57 -8.03
C ASP A 123 4.32 6.33 -7.87
N SER A 124 3.91 5.27 -7.17
CA SER A 124 2.49 5.00 -6.90
C SER A 124 1.88 6.04 -5.97
N ARG A 125 2.63 6.54 -4.97
CA ARG A 125 2.14 7.59 -4.08
C ARG A 125 1.84 8.88 -4.85
N VAL A 126 2.73 9.29 -5.75
CA VAL A 126 2.55 10.46 -6.61
C VAL A 126 1.42 10.26 -7.62
N ALA A 127 1.39 9.12 -8.31
CA ALA A 127 0.44 8.88 -9.39
C ALA A 127 -0.98 8.61 -8.88
N ASP A 128 -1.12 7.75 -7.89
CA ASP A 128 -2.42 7.25 -7.43
C ASP A 128 -3.01 8.17 -6.35
N ILE A 129 -2.33 8.28 -5.19
CA ILE A 129 -2.82 9.11 -4.08
C ILE A 129 -2.82 10.58 -4.49
N GLY A 130 -1.70 11.09 -5.00
CA GLY A 130 -1.58 12.46 -5.49
C GLY A 130 -2.55 12.76 -6.63
N GLY A 131 -2.88 11.79 -7.48
CA GLY A 131 -3.91 11.91 -8.51
C GLY A 131 -5.30 12.15 -7.94
N VAL A 132 -5.69 11.41 -6.91
CA VAL A 132 -6.97 11.62 -6.19
C VAL A 132 -7.01 12.98 -5.52
N GLU A 133 -5.97 13.34 -4.78
CA GLU A 133 -5.86 14.63 -4.08
C GLU A 133 -5.94 15.80 -5.03
N LYS A 134 -5.23 15.73 -6.15
CA LYS A 134 -5.28 16.75 -7.20
C LYS A 134 -6.68 16.90 -7.80
N ALA A 135 -7.36 15.79 -8.08
CA ALA A 135 -8.74 15.82 -8.60
C ALA A 135 -9.69 16.49 -7.60
N LEU A 136 -9.51 16.26 -6.30
CA LEU A 136 -10.28 16.90 -5.24
C LEU A 136 -9.94 18.38 -5.10
N GLN A 137 -8.67 18.79 -5.19
CA GLN A 137 -8.27 20.20 -5.21
C GLN A 137 -8.91 20.97 -6.37
N GLU A 138 -8.94 20.34 -7.56
CA GLU A 138 -9.54 20.93 -8.76
C GLU A 138 -11.08 21.04 -8.63
N ALA A 139 -11.72 20.04 -8.02
CA ALA A 139 -13.17 20.02 -7.85
C ALA A 139 -13.66 20.96 -6.73
N TYR A 140 -12.87 21.19 -5.71
CA TYR A 140 -13.21 21.97 -4.51
C TYR A 140 -12.17 23.07 -4.22
N PRO A 141 -11.99 24.05 -5.11
CA PRO A 141 -10.90 25.05 -5.01
C PRO A 141 -11.00 25.97 -3.79
N ASP A 142 -12.18 26.04 -3.14
CA ASP A 142 -12.41 26.85 -1.92
C ASP A 142 -12.11 26.05 -0.63
N TRP A 143 -11.68 24.78 -0.74
CA TRP A 143 -11.30 23.90 0.35
C TRP A 143 -9.82 23.60 0.30
N SER A 144 -9.18 23.59 1.45
CA SER A 144 -7.79 23.13 1.53
C SER A 144 -7.75 21.61 1.57
N VAL A 145 -7.03 20.99 0.64
CA VAL A 145 -6.82 19.54 0.62
C VAL A 145 -5.56 19.21 1.42
N ARG A 146 -5.69 18.29 2.37
CA ARG A 146 -4.60 17.74 3.15
C ARG A 146 -4.64 16.22 3.15
N ARG A 147 -3.52 15.60 3.51
CA ARG A 147 -3.31 14.15 3.51
C ARG A 147 -3.19 13.60 4.92
N ALA A 148 -3.70 12.39 5.13
CA ALA A 148 -3.32 11.52 6.23
C ALA A 148 -3.19 10.07 5.75
N PHE A 149 -2.31 9.30 6.41
CA PHE A 149 -2.24 7.85 6.22
C PHE A 149 -2.71 7.13 7.48
N THR A 150 -3.31 5.94 7.29
CA THR A 150 -3.73 5.07 8.39
C THR A 150 -2.65 4.08 8.80
N ALA A 151 -1.79 3.63 7.87
CA ALA A 151 -0.73 2.66 8.15
C ALA A 151 0.53 3.34 8.71
N GLN A 152 0.71 3.28 10.03
CA GLN A 152 1.89 3.87 10.68
C GLN A 152 3.20 3.24 10.19
N ILE A 153 3.21 1.94 9.87
CA ILE A 153 4.38 1.26 9.31
C ILE A 153 4.83 1.89 7.98
N ILE A 154 3.90 2.31 7.13
CA ILE A 154 4.19 3.00 5.87
C ILE A 154 4.73 4.40 6.13
N ILE A 155 4.12 5.14 7.08
CA ILE A 155 4.60 6.46 7.48
C ILE A 155 6.04 6.38 7.98
N ASN A 156 6.34 5.42 8.85
CA ASN A 156 7.69 5.21 9.39
C ASN A 156 8.70 4.90 8.28
N HIS A 157 8.30 4.07 7.29
CA HIS A 157 9.14 3.72 6.16
C HIS A 157 9.49 4.95 5.32
N ILE A 158 8.49 5.76 4.94
CA ILE A 158 8.69 7.00 4.17
C ILE A 158 9.58 7.95 4.96
N GLN A 159 9.31 8.15 6.25
CA GLN A 159 10.11 9.03 7.09
C GLN A 159 11.55 8.55 7.21
N ALA A 160 11.79 7.26 7.43
CA ALA A 160 13.13 6.72 7.58
C ALA A 160 13.92 6.78 6.26
N ARG A 161 13.32 6.36 5.14
CA ARG A 161 14.02 6.28 3.85
C ARG A 161 14.17 7.65 3.18
N ASP A 162 13.07 8.41 3.11
CA ASP A 162 12.98 9.62 2.29
C ASP A 162 13.09 10.90 3.11
N GLY A 163 12.95 10.83 4.43
CA GLY A 163 12.97 12.00 5.32
C GLY A 163 11.69 12.84 5.24
N GLU A 164 10.63 12.32 4.65
CA GLU A 164 9.34 12.99 4.51
C GLU A 164 8.40 12.65 5.67
N PHE A 165 7.64 13.64 6.13
CA PHE A 165 6.72 13.52 7.25
C PHE A 165 5.29 13.52 6.74
N ILE A 166 4.65 12.35 6.78
CA ILE A 166 3.22 12.20 6.50
C ILE A 166 2.48 12.14 7.83
N ASP A 167 1.41 12.93 7.98
CA ASP A 167 0.57 12.87 9.17
C ASP A 167 -0.22 11.55 9.22
N ASN A 168 -0.29 10.91 10.38
CA ASN A 168 -1.32 9.91 10.63
C ASN A 168 -2.65 10.60 11.00
N MET A 169 -3.72 9.81 11.22
CA MET A 169 -5.06 10.36 11.50
C MET A 169 -5.08 11.31 12.69
N ASP A 170 -4.44 10.94 13.81
CA ASP A 170 -4.42 11.77 15.02
C ASP A 170 -3.65 13.07 14.79
N GLN A 171 -2.51 12.99 14.11
CA GLN A 171 -1.69 14.16 13.77
C GLN A 171 -2.44 15.10 12.83
N ALA A 172 -3.07 14.58 11.79
CA ALA A 172 -3.82 15.38 10.81
C ALA A 172 -5.03 16.07 11.44
N LEU A 173 -5.80 15.34 12.27
CA LEU A 173 -6.96 15.93 12.96
C LEU A 173 -6.55 16.94 14.03
N GLN A 174 -5.48 16.67 14.79
CA GLN A 174 -4.96 17.65 15.75
C GLN A 174 -4.46 18.91 15.03
N ARG A 175 -3.75 18.74 13.90
CA ARG A 175 -3.31 19.87 13.06
C ARG A 175 -4.48 20.67 12.51
N ALA A 176 -5.58 20.03 12.12
CA ALA A 176 -6.79 20.71 11.70
C ALA A 176 -7.38 21.57 12.82
N VAL A 177 -7.43 21.05 14.05
CA VAL A 177 -7.85 21.80 15.24
C VAL A 177 -6.94 22.99 15.51
N ASP A 178 -5.62 22.78 15.46
CA ASP A 178 -4.61 23.83 15.71
C ASP A 178 -4.66 24.93 14.64
N ASN A 179 -4.98 24.59 13.39
CA ASN A 179 -5.21 25.53 12.29
C ASN A 179 -6.54 26.28 12.39
N GLY A 180 -7.42 25.94 13.33
CA GLY A 180 -8.72 26.57 13.50
C GLY A 180 -9.73 26.21 12.42
N VAL A 181 -9.61 25.02 11.83
CA VAL A 181 -10.58 24.47 10.89
C VAL A 181 -11.94 24.35 11.57
N LYS A 182 -12.99 24.81 10.90
CA LYS A 182 -14.38 24.72 11.38
C LYS A 182 -15.15 23.61 10.68
N ASN A 183 -14.93 23.47 9.39
CA ASN A 183 -15.62 22.49 8.56
C ASN A 183 -14.59 21.51 7.98
N ILE A 184 -14.72 20.25 8.35
CA ILE A 184 -13.86 19.19 7.84
C ILE A 184 -14.69 18.13 7.11
N VAL A 185 -14.24 17.73 5.93
CA VAL A 185 -14.72 16.55 5.21
C VAL A 185 -13.56 15.55 5.17
N ILE A 186 -13.77 14.38 5.73
CA ILE A 186 -12.83 13.27 5.69
C ILE A 186 -13.20 12.39 4.49
N GLN A 187 -12.32 12.35 3.49
CA GLN A 187 -12.49 11.55 2.29
C GLN A 187 -11.57 10.34 2.34
N PRO A 188 -12.08 9.15 2.70
CA PRO A 188 -11.29 7.93 2.63
C PRO A 188 -11.04 7.55 1.16
N THR A 189 -9.85 7.05 0.88
CA THR A 189 -9.53 6.39 -0.38
C THR A 189 -9.69 4.86 -0.27
N HIS A 190 -10.17 4.37 0.85
CA HIS A 190 -10.46 2.96 1.07
C HIS A 190 -11.47 2.44 0.05
N LEU A 191 -11.26 1.20 -0.39
CA LEU A 191 -12.11 0.60 -1.41
C LEU A 191 -13.53 0.31 -0.89
N MET A 192 -13.65 -0.11 0.38
CA MET A 192 -14.90 -0.59 0.97
C MET A 192 -14.99 -0.31 2.47
N HIS A 193 -16.15 -0.57 3.08
CA HIS A 193 -16.39 -0.57 4.53
C HIS A 193 -15.70 -1.77 5.21
N GLY A 194 -14.37 -1.80 5.15
CA GLY A 194 -13.52 -2.80 5.82
C GLY A 194 -13.10 -2.37 7.22
N ALA A 195 -12.24 -3.18 7.85
CA ALA A 195 -11.74 -2.93 9.20
C ALA A 195 -11.01 -1.57 9.31
N GLU A 196 -10.24 -1.20 8.31
CA GLU A 196 -9.51 0.07 8.26
C GLU A 196 -10.44 1.29 8.16
N TYR A 197 -11.54 1.17 7.40
CA TYR A 197 -12.55 2.22 7.37
C TYR A 197 -13.27 2.36 8.71
N ASP A 198 -13.60 1.25 9.37
CA ASP A 198 -14.24 1.27 10.69
C ASP A 198 -13.31 1.91 11.74
N GLU A 199 -12.01 1.65 11.67
CA GLU A 199 -11.00 2.28 12.52
C GLU A 199 -10.89 3.78 12.25
N LEU A 200 -10.82 4.19 10.98
CA LEU A 200 -10.83 5.59 10.56
C LEU A 200 -12.04 6.33 11.15
N VAL A 201 -13.23 5.77 11.01
CA VAL A 201 -14.47 6.34 11.56
C VAL A 201 -14.36 6.50 13.08
N SER A 202 -13.86 5.46 13.77
CA SER A 202 -13.70 5.48 15.23
C SER A 202 -12.72 6.56 15.69
N GLN A 203 -11.59 6.74 14.98
CA GLN A 203 -10.61 7.77 15.28
C GLN A 203 -11.18 9.17 15.02
N ALA A 204 -11.87 9.36 13.88
CA ALA A 204 -12.48 10.64 13.52
C ALA A 204 -13.57 11.09 14.52
N GLU A 205 -14.42 10.17 14.98
CA GLU A 205 -15.48 10.46 15.95
C GLU A 205 -14.93 11.03 17.29
N ALA A 206 -13.69 10.71 17.68
CA ALA A 206 -13.04 11.26 18.86
C ALA A 206 -12.80 12.80 18.76
N TYR A 207 -12.71 13.33 17.55
CA TYR A 207 -12.48 14.76 17.29
C TYR A 207 -13.74 15.52 16.91
N LYS A 208 -14.89 14.86 16.79
CA LYS A 208 -16.13 15.43 16.24
C LYS A 208 -16.55 16.76 16.89
N ASP A 209 -16.44 16.85 18.21
CA ASP A 209 -16.83 18.04 18.98
C ASP A 209 -15.83 19.21 18.83
N GLN A 210 -14.71 19.01 18.15
CA GLN A 210 -13.71 20.06 17.88
C GLN A 210 -14.06 20.91 16.65
N PHE A 211 -15.00 20.45 15.82
CA PHE A 211 -15.40 21.12 14.57
C PHE A 211 -16.86 21.60 14.61
N GLU A 212 -17.18 22.67 13.87
CA GLU A 212 -18.56 23.08 13.67
C GLU A 212 -19.32 22.08 12.79
N SER A 213 -18.60 21.47 11.81
CA SER A 213 -19.11 20.43 10.93
C SER A 213 -18.02 19.41 10.63
N MET A 214 -18.30 18.14 10.85
CA MET A 214 -17.47 17.02 10.41
C MET A 214 -18.33 16.05 9.58
N ILE A 215 -17.87 15.71 8.39
CA ILE A 215 -18.49 14.74 7.51
C ILE A 215 -17.44 13.68 7.16
N ILE A 216 -17.78 12.40 7.30
CA ILE A 216 -16.97 11.28 6.82
C ILE A 216 -17.68 10.74 5.60
N SER A 217 -16.97 10.74 4.46
CA SER A 217 -17.51 10.26 3.19
C SER A 217 -17.50 8.71 3.14
N GLU A 218 -18.37 8.16 2.29
CA GLU A 218 -18.35 6.72 1.97
C GLU A 218 -17.04 6.31 1.29
N PRO A 219 -16.60 5.04 1.46
CA PRO A 219 -15.51 4.49 0.68
C PRO A 219 -15.85 4.39 -0.81
N LEU A 220 -14.86 4.12 -1.66
CA LEU A 220 -14.97 4.20 -3.12
C LEU A 220 -16.11 3.35 -3.71
N LEU A 221 -16.36 2.15 -3.17
CA LEU A 221 -17.43 1.25 -3.63
C LEU A 221 -18.77 1.46 -2.92
N GLY A 222 -18.86 2.49 -2.06
CA GLY A 222 -20.07 2.86 -1.35
C GLY A 222 -20.55 1.77 -0.39
N GLU A 223 -21.84 1.78 -0.10
CA GLU A 223 -22.49 0.86 0.84
C GLU A 223 -22.26 -0.61 0.46
N VAL A 224 -21.95 -1.45 1.45
CA VAL A 224 -21.68 -2.90 1.24
C VAL A 224 -22.93 -3.67 0.82
N GLY A 225 -24.10 -3.34 1.38
CA GLY A 225 -25.30 -4.12 1.12
C GLY A 225 -25.35 -5.46 1.85
N SER A 226 -26.41 -6.25 1.61
CA SER A 226 -26.72 -7.43 2.41
C SER A 226 -26.13 -8.75 1.88
N ASP A 227 -25.82 -8.84 0.61
CA ASP A 227 -25.34 -10.06 -0.05
C ASP A 227 -24.60 -9.75 -1.37
N ALA A 228 -24.06 -10.80 -1.98
CA ALA A 228 -23.24 -10.72 -3.19
C ALA A 228 -23.95 -10.16 -4.44
N THR A 229 -25.27 -10.04 -4.42
CA THR A 229 -26.07 -9.58 -5.57
C THR A 229 -26.41 -8.08 -5.50
N VAL A 230 -26.09 -7.43 -4.38
CA VAL A 230 -26.36 -6.00 -4.19
C VAL A 230 -25.37 -5.17 -4.96
N ILE A 231 -25.86 -4.34 -5.86
CA ILE A 231 -25.08 -3.37 -6.65
C ILE A 231 -25.58 -1.96 -6.37
N ASN A 232 -24.75 -0.96 -6.60
CA ASN A 232 -25.07 0.45 -6.39
C ASN A 232 -24.42 1.34 -7.46
N ALA A 233 -24.71 2.63 -7.43
CA ALA A 233 -24.18 3.59 -8.40
C ALA A 233 -22.65 3.76 -8.30
N ASP A 234 -22.07 3.63 -7.09
CA ASP A 234 -20.62 3.78 -6.87
C ASP A 234 -19.86 2.60 -7.50
N LYS A 235 -20.33 1.36 -7.26
CA LYS A 235 -19.78 0.16 -7.90
C LYS A 235 -19.89 0.24 -9.43
N GLU A 236 -21.02 0.75 -9.94
CA GLU A 236 -21.22 0.95 -11.38
C GLU A 236 -20.23 1.95 -11.96
N ALA A 237 -20.03 3.07 -11.28
CA ALA A 237 -19.08 4.10 -11.71
C ALA A 237 -17.63 3.57 -11.73
N VAL A 238 -17.22 2.89 -10.65
CA VAL A 238 -15.90 2.27 -10.55
C VAL A 238 -15.71 1.19 -11.61
N ALA A 239 -16.69 0.30 -11.82
CA ALA A 239 -16.62 -0.76 -12.83
C ALA A 239 -16.41 -0.17 -14.24
N LYS A 240 -17.17 0.88 -14.59
CA LYS A 240 -17.03 1.55 -15.89
C LYS A 240 -15.67 2.23 -16.05
N ALA A 241 -15.21 2.95 -15.03
CA ALA A 241 -13.92 3.64 -15.07
C ALA A 241 -12.75 2.65 -15.16
N ALA A 242 -12.73 1.62 -14.31
CA ALA A 242 -11.67 0.62 -14.29
C ALA A 242 -11.57 -0.13 -15.63
N VAL A 243 -12.71 -0.56 -16.19
CA VAL A 243 -12.72 -1.26 -17.48
C VAL A 243 -12.31 -0.33 -18.63
N ALA A 244 -12.73 0.94 -18.61
CA ALA A 244 -12.34 1.90 -19.65
C ALA A 244 -10.80 2.12 -19.64
N GLU A 245 -10.20 2.28 -18.47
CA GLU A 245 -8.74 2.43 -18.37
C GLU A 245 -7.99 1.13 -18.73
N ALA A 246 -8.53 -0.06 -18.38
CA ALA A 246 -7.93 -1.32 -18.78
C ALA A 246 -7.92 -1.49 -20.31
N VAL A 247 -9.01 -1.16 -20.98
CA VAL A 247 -9.13 -1.19 -22.46
C VAL A 247 -8.15 -0.21 -23.10
N LYS A 248 -8.07 1.01 -22.57
CA LYS A 248 -7.17 2.06 -23.06
C LYS A 248 -5.69 1.64 -22.89
N ALA A 249 -5.31 1.13 -21.72
CA ALA A 249 -3.95 0.68 -21.43
C ALA A 249 -3.55 -0.54 -22.29
N ALA A 250 -4.51 -1.39 -22.64
CA ALA A 250 -4.30 -2.50 -23.59
C ALA A 250 -4.14 -2.02 -25.05
N GLY A 251 -4.36 -0.74 -25.33
CA GLY A 251 -4.39 -0.22 -26.71
C GLY A 251 -5.52 -0.80 -27.57
N ALA A 252 -6.60 -1.29 -26.93
CA ALA A 252 -7.72 -1.89 -27.62
C ALA A 252 -8.82 -0.85 -27.93
N ASP A 253 -9.57 -1.08 -28.99
CA ASP A 253 -10.66 -0.18 -29.40
C ASP A 253 -11.87 -0.25 -28.44
N SER A 254 -12.09 -1.41 -27.82
CA SER A 254 -13.21 -1.63 -26.90
C SER A 254 -13.02 -2.92 -26.08
N LEU A 255 -13.84 -3.09 -25.03
CA LEU A 255 -13.93 -4.34 -24.27
C LEU A 255 -14.38 -5.51 -25.18
N ASP A 256 -15.31 -5.25 -26.11
CA ASP A 256 -15.79 -6.26 -27.06
C ASP A 256 -14.66 -6.70 -28.03
N ALA A 257 -13.73 -5.81 -28.37
CA ALA A 257 -12.58 -6.17 -29.18
C ALA A 257 -11.64 -7.11 -28.42
N LEU A 258 -11.37 -6.86 -27.13
CA LEU A 258 -10.62 -7.76 -26.26
C LEU A 258 -11.33 -9.12 -26.12
N LYS A 259 -12.65 -9.12 -25.92
CA LYS A 259 -13.45 -10.34 -25.83
C LYS A 259 -13.37 -11.16 -27.14
N ALA A 260 -13.47 -10.51 -28.30
CA ALA A 260 -13.37 -11.17 -29.61
C ALA A 260 -11.97 -11.75 -29.87
N ASP A 261 -10.91 -11.15 -29.28
CA ASP A 261 -9.53 -11.65 -29.35
C ASP A 261 -9.23 -12.77 -28.31
N GLY A 262 -10.25 -13.18 -27.56
CA GLY A 262 -10.12 -14.21 -26.51
C GLY A 262 -9.43 -13.72 -25.24
N THR A 263 -9.48 -12.43 -24.96
CA THR A 263 -8.81 -11.79 -23.82
C THR A 263 -9.80 -11.51 -22.69
N ALA A 264 -9.48 -11.99 -21.49
CA ALA A 264 -10.12 -11.62 -20.23
C ALA A 264 -9.35 -10.49 -19.54
N ILE A 265 -10.06 -9.66 -18.79
CA ILE A 265 -9.47 -8.74 -17.81
C ILE A 265 -9.74 -9.34 -16.44
N VAL A 266 -8.71 -9.46 -15.62
CA VAL A 266 -8.80 -9.92 -14.23
C VAL A 266 -8.35 -8.78 -13.33
N PHE A 267 -9.29 -8.24 -12.57
CA PHE A 267 -9.00 -7.24 -11.54
C PHE A 267 -8.70 -7.93 -10.23
N MET A 268 -7.52 -7.66 -9.65
CA MET A 268 -7.07 -8.22 -8.39
C MET A 268 -7.16 -7.18 -7.27
N GLY A 269 -8.06 -7.39 -6.29
CA GLY A 269 -8.09 -6.66 -5.02
C GLY A 269 -7.22 -7.33 -3.97
N HIS A 270 -7.10 -6.72 -2.79
CA HIS A 270 -6.36 -7.29 -1.67
C HIS A 270 -7.05 -8.55 -1.11
N GLY A 271 -8.33 -8.47 -0.88
CA GLY A 271 -9.08 -9.45 -0.07
C GLY A 271 -9.15 -9.00 1.39
N THR A 272 -10.02 -9.61 2.16
CA THR A 272 -10.12 -9.36 3.60
C THR A 272 -10.95 -10.44 4.29
N SER A 273 -10.59 -10.80 5.51
CA SER A 273 -11.42 -11.64 6.39
C SER A 273 -12.61 -10.88 7.02
N HIS A 274 -12.65 -9.56 6.89
CA HIS A 274 -13.78 -8.74 7.32
C HIS A 274 -15.06 -9.10 6.55
N THR A 275 -16.24 -8.92 7.15
CA THR A 275 -17.54 -9.23 6.50
C THR A 275 -17.79 -8.42 5.22
N ALA A 276 -17.12 -7.29 5.06
CA ALA A 276 -17.15 -6.49 3.84
C ALA A 276 -16.51 -7.16 2.61
N ASN A 277 -15.87 -8.31 2.76
CA ASN A 277 -15.30 -9.07 1.63
C ASN A 277 -16.34 -9.41 0.54
N VAL A 278 -17.62 -9.47 0.90
CA VAL A 278 -18.74 -9.63 -0.05
C VAL A 278 -18.74 -8.57 -1.15
N THR A 279 -18.13 -7.42 -0.92
CA THR A 279 -18.01 -6.32 -1.90
C THR A 279 -17.29 -6.77 -3.18
N TYR A 280 -16.32 -7.67 -3.10
CA TYR A 280 -15.66 -8.23 -4.29
C TYR A 280 -16.63 -9.07 -5.13
N SER A 281 -17.47 -9.88 -4.49
CA SER A 281 -18.55 -10.62 -5.20
C SER A 281 -19.60 -9.67 -5.79
N GLN A 282 -19.90 -8.56 -5.10
CA GLN A 282 -20.80 -7.52 -5.62
C GLN A 282 -20.19 -6.81 -6.84
N MET A 283 -18.87 -6.56 -6.86
CA MET A 283 -18.19 -6.03 -8.04
C MET A 283 -18.27 -7.01 -9.22
N GLN A 284 -18.10 -8.31 -8.99
CA GLN A 284 -18.32 -9.31 -10.05
C GLN A 284 -19.76 -9.28 -10.57
N ALA A 285 -20.76 -9.18 -9.68
CA ALA A 285 -22.16 -9.05 -10.06
C ALA A 285 -22.42 -7.75 -10.86
N GLN A 286 -21.76 -6.64 -10.47
CA GLN A 286 -21.83 -5.37 -11.19
C GLN A 286 -21.24 -5.48 -12.59
N MET A 287 -20.07 -6.14 -12.77
CA MET A 287 -19.48 -6.39 -14.09
C MET A 287 -20.45 -7.18 -14.98
N GLN A 288 -21.08 -8.23 -14.45
CA GLN A 288 -22.07 -9.02 -15.17
C GLN A 288 -23.33 -8.20 -15.54
N ALA A 289 -23.82 -7.37 -14.62
CA ALA A 289 -24.98 -6.50 -14.88
C ALA A 289 -24.71 -5.48 -16.00
N LEU A 290 -23.46 -5.08 -16.19
CA LEU A 290 -23.02 -4.20 -17.29
C LEU A 290 -22.76 -4.96 -18.60
N GLY A 291 -22.85 -6.30 -18.60
CA GLY A 291 -22.54 -7.12 -19.77
C GLY A 291 -21.04 -7.32 -20.02
N TYR A 292 -20.21 -7.09 -19.00
CA TYR A 292 -18.75 -7.25 -19.08
C TYR A 292 -18.35 -8.71 -18.80
N ASP A 293 -18.77 -9.61 -19.68
CA ASP A 293 -18.65 -11.07 -19.50
C ASP A 293 -17.20 -11.58 -19.50
N ASN A 294 -16.23 -10.78 -20.01
CA ASN A 294 -14.82 -11.09 -20.02
C ASN A 294 -14.05 -10.36 -18.91
N VAL A 295 -14.74 -9.92 -17.85
CA VAL A 295 -14.13 -9.27 -16.68
C VAL A 295 -14.35 -10.10 -15.44
N PHE A 296 -13.29 -10.40 -14.72
CA PHE A 296 -13.28 -11.24 -13.53
C PHE A 296 -12.67 -10.47 -12.35
N ILE A 297 -13.15 -10.78 -11.15
CA ILE A 297 -12.66 -10.19 -9.91
C ILE A 297 -11.94 -11.26 -9.10
N GLY A 298 -10.70 -10.99 -8.72
CA GLY A 298 -9.90 -11.81 -7.83
C GLY A 298 -9.36 -11.01 -6.65
N THR A 299 -8.72 -11.70 -5.70
CA THR A 299 -8.05 -11.08 -4.54
C THR A 299 -6.80 -11.82 -4.16
N VAL A 300 -5.78 -11.09 -3.65
CA VAL A 300 -4.52 -11.68 -3.15
C VAL A 300 -4.81 -12.73 -2.09
N GLU A 301 -5.58 -12.39 -1.06
CA GLU A 301 -5.89 -13.30 0.06
C GLU A 301 -6.89 -14.41 -0.29
N GLY A 302 -7.47 -14.43 -1.50
CA GLY A 302 -8.51 -15.39 -1.85
C GLY A 302 -9.77 -15.30 -0.98
N LYS A 303 -10.10 -14.11 -0.50
CA LYS A 303 -11.26 -13.85 0.35
C LYS A 303 -12.19 -12.78 -0.24
N PRO A 304 -13.43 -13.15 -0.61
CA PRO A 304 -14.06 -14.47 -0.42
C PRO A 304 -13.42 -15.57 -1.31
N GLU A 305 -13.57 -16.85 -0.94
CA GLU A 305 -12.94 -17.99 -1.61
C GLU A 305 -13.14 -18.02 -3.15
N SER A 306 -14.28 -17.54 -3.63
CA SER A 306 -14.55 -17.41 -5.08
C SER A 306 -13.62 -16.46 -5.82
N THR A 307 -12.84 -15.64 -5.11
CA THR A 307 -11.89 -14.67 -5.66
C THR A 307 -10.44 -15.15 -5.59
N ALA A 308 -10.19 -16.36 -5.07
CA ALA A 308 -8.88 -16.96 -5.07
C ALA A 308 -8.41 -17.29 -6.50
N LEU A 309 -7.11 -17.20 -6.77
CA LEU A 309 -6.54 -17.43 -8.09
C LEU A 309 -7.02 -18.74 -8.73
N PRO A 310 -7.08 -19.91 -8.02
CA PRO A 310 -7.56 -21.15 -8.62
C PRO A 310 -8.99 -21.05 -9.16
N GLU A 311 -9.90 -20.41 -8.43
CA GLU A 311 -11.28 -20.27 -8.83
C GLU A 311 -11.45 -19.26 -9.96
N VAL A 312 -10.70 -18.15 -9.93
CA VAL A 312 -10.71 -17.15 -11.00
C VAL A 312 -10.12 -17.73 -12.29
N LYS A 313 -9.00 -18.44 -12.23
CA LYS A 313 -8.37 -19.09 -13.40
C LYS A 313 -9.33 -20.11 -14.03
N LYS A 314 -9.94 -20.94 -13.23
CA LYS A 314 -10.98 -21.89 -13.67
C LYS A 314 -12.18 -21.21 -14.34
N ALA A 315 -12.63 -20.06 -13.81
CA ALA A 315 -13.72 -19.30 -14.40
C ALA A 315 -13.34 -18.68 -15.76
N VAL A 316 -12.13 -18.14 -15.87
CA VAL A 316 -11.56 -17.61 -17.14
C VAL A 316 -11.50 -18.70 -18.20
N GLU A 317 -10.97 -19.87 -17.87
CA GLU A 317 -10.85 -21.03 -18.77
C GLU A 317 -12.23 -21.59 -19.17
N ALA A 318 -13.15 -21.73 -18.22
CA ALA A 318 -14.51 -22.20 -18.47
C ALA A 318 -15.29 -21.26 -19.41
N ALA A 319 -14.98 -19.95 -19.37
CA ALA A 319 -15.53 -18.96 -20.28
C ALA A 319 -14.86 -18.97 -21.67
N GLY A 320 -13.79 -19.75 -21.86
CA GLY A 320 -13.09 -19.94 -23.13
C GLY A 320 -12.05 -18.87 -23.48
N TYR A 321 -11.63 -18.07 -22.51
CA TYR A 321 -10.57 -17.09 -22.70
C TYR A 321 -9.19 -17.76 -22.62
N THR A 322 -8.27 -17.29 -23.48
CA THR A 322 -6.91 -17.83 -23.59
C THR A 322 -5.84 -16.78 -23.39
N LYS A 323 -6.23 -15.53 -23.18
CA LYS A 323 -5.37 -14.41 -22.86
C LYS A 323 -5.91 -13.68 -21.64
N VAL A 324 -5.02 -13.15 -20.82
CA VAL A 324 -5.37 -12.46 -19.58
C VAL A 324 -4.60 -11.14 -19.45
N ILE A 325 -5.32 -10.11 -19.05
CA ILE A 325 -4.76 -8.85 -18.59
C ILE A 325 -5.03 -8.76 -17.09
N LEU A 326 -3.98 -8.76 -16.29
CA LEU A 326 -4.06 -8.55 -14.84
C LEU A 326 -3.99 -7.06 -14.54
N ARG A 327 -4.89 -6.58 -13.66
CA ARG A 327 -4.89 -5.19 -13.17
C ARG A 327 -5.24 -5.15 -11.68
N PRO A 328 -4.68 -4.20 -10.91
CA PRO A 328 -5.11 -4.01 -9.54
C PRO A 328 -6.55 -3.47 -9.48
N LEU A 329 -7.33 -3.96 -8.52
CA LEU A 329 -8.56 -3.35 -8.01
C LEU A 329 -8.25 -2.80 -6.62
N MET A 330 -7.35 -1.87 -6.59
CA MET A 330 -6.83 -1.17 -5.42
C MET A 330 -6.72 0.30 -5.79
N VAL A 331 -6.89 1.19 -4.82
CA VAL A 331 -6.72 2.64 -5.08
C VAL A 331 -5.25 2.97 -5.30
N VAL A 332 -4.35 2.16 -4.72
CA VAL A 332 -2.90 2.34 -4.83
C VAL A 332 -2.27 1.05 -5.34
N ALA A 333 -1.53 1.15 -6.44
CA ALA A 333 -0.74 0.06 -7.02
C ALA A 333 0.65 -0.02 -6.34
N GLY A 334 0.66 -0.36 -5.05
CA GLY A 334 1.87 -0.52 -4.24
C GLY A 334 2.42 -1.95 -4.27
N ASP A 335 2.83 -2.42 -3.10
CA ASP A 335 3.49 -3.72 -2.88
C ASP A 335 2.72 -4.89 -3.50
N HIS A 336 1.44 -5.04 -3.16
CA HIS A 336 0.60 -6.13 -3.67
C HIS A 336 0.44 -6.14 -5.20
N ALA A 337 0.43 -4.99 -5.85
CA ALA A 337 0.34 -4.92 -7.30
C ALA A 337 1.66 -5.34 -7.97
N ASN A 338 2.80 -4.98 -7.38
CA ASN A 338 4.12 -5.28 -7.89
C ASN A 338 4.56 -6.71 -7.55
N ASN A 339 4.41 -7.13 -6.30
CA ASN A 339 4.97 -8.37 -5.79
C ASN A 339 3.98 -9.55 -5.87
N ASP A 340 2.70 -9.39 -5.46
CA ASP A 340 1.74 -10.51 -5.48
C ASP A 340 1.05 -10.68 -6.84
N MET A 341 0.81 -9.58 -7.57
CA MET A 341 0.15 -9.66 -8.87
C MET A 341 1.13 -9.86 -10.02
N ALA A 342 2.14 -9.00 -10.14
CA ALA A 342 2.90 -8.82 -11.39
C ALA A 342 4.28 -9.49 -11.39
N ALA A 343 4.83 -9.88 -10.26
CA ALA A 343 6.12 -10.56 -10.20
C ALA A 343 6.07 -11.91 -10.94
N ASP A 344 7.19 -12.28 -11.59
CA ASP A 344 7.36 -13.61 -12.25
C ASP A 344 8.02 -14.58 -11.26
N GLU A 345 7.34 -14.83 -10.15
CA GLU A 345 7.80 -15.70 -9.05
C GLU A 345 6.69 -16.66 -8.65
N GLU A 346 7.06 -17.85 -8.17
CA GLU A 346 6.12 -18.86 -7.69
C GLU A 346 5.26 -18.29 -6.56
N GLY A 347 3.94 -18.47 -6.65
CA GLY A 347 2.98 -17.94 -5.69
C GLY A 347 2.30 -16.64 -6.14
N THR A 348 2.78 -15.99 -7.20
CA THR A 348 2.15 -14.77 -7.72
C THR A 348 1.05 -15.05 -8.75
N TRP A 349 0.19 -14.09 -8.97
CA TRP A 349 -0.91 -14.21 -9.93
C TRP A 349 -0.39 -14.34 -11.37
N TYR A 350 0.60 -13.52 -11.75
CA TYR A 350 1.22 -13.59 -13.08
C TYR A 350 1.82 -14.98 -13.32
N TYR A 351 2.65 -15.48 -12.39
CA TYR A 351 3.26 -16.79 -12.49
C TYR A 351 2.21 -17.92 -12.60
N GLY A 352 1.15 -17.85 -11.77
CA GLY A 352 0.08 -18.84 -11.79
C GLY A 352 -0.69 -18.89 -13.11
N PHE A 353 -0.95 -17.74 -13.74
CA PHE A 353 -1.57 -17.70 -15.07
C PHE A 353 -0.61 -18.14 -16.17
N VAL A 354 0.66 -17.77 -16.10
CA VAL A 354 1.68 -18.11 -17.12
C VAL A 354 2.03 -19.59 -17.10
N ASN A 355 2.32 -20.13 -15.92
CA ASN A 355 2.92 -21.47 -15.77
C ASN A 355 1.88 -22.52 -15.37
N GLY A 356 0.84 -22.16 -14.63
CA GLY A 356 -0.07 -23.15 -14.02
C GLY A 356 0.63 -23.98 -12.95
N GLY A 357 0.18 -25.21 -12.72
CA GLY A 357 0.75 -26.12 -11.74
C GLY A 357 0.09 -26.07 -10.38
N GLU A 358 0.84 -26.23 -9.31
CA GLU A 358 0.36 -26.14 -7.93
C GLU A 358 0.45 -24.70 -7.44
N PHE A 359 -0.58 -24.22 -6.74
CA PHE A 359 -0.66 -22.88 -6.19
C PHE A 359 -1.06 -22.94 -4.72
N GLU A 360 -0.30 -22.29 -3.87
CA GLU A 360 -0.62 -22.16 -2.44
C GLU A 360 -1.73 -21.12 -2.23
N VAL A 361 -2.76 -21.50 -1.48
CA VAL A 361 -3.86 -20.61 -1.09
C VAL A 361 -3.78 -20.39 0.40
N GLU A 362 -3.80 -19.14 0.84
CA GLU A 362 -3.72 -18.78 2.26
C GLU A 362 -4.82 -19.48 3.07
N GLY A 363 -4.42 -20.22 4.10
CA GLY A 363 -5.31 -20.96 4.98
C GLY A 363 -5.79 -22.32 4.43
N ALA A 364 -5.30 -22.76 3.27
CA ALA A 364 -5.49 -24.13 2.80
C ALA A 364 -4.42 -25.06 3.39
N ASP A 365 -4.81 -26.32 3.64
CA ASP A 365 -3.87 -27.34 4.17
C ASP A 365 -2.90 -27.88 3.09
N GLU A 366 -3.25 -27.76 1.82
CA GLU A 366 -2.47 -28.27 0.68
C GLU A 366 -2.58 -27.31 -0.51
N ALA A 367 -1.52 -27.25 -1.34
CA ALA A 367 -1.53 -26.51 -2.60
C ALA A 367 -2.61 -27.06 -3.57
N VAL A 368 -3.16 -26.18 -4.38
CA VAL A 368 -4.24 -26.50 -5.35
C VAL A 368 -3.65 -26.59 -6.74
N ASP A 369 -3.90 -27.70 -7.45
CA ASP A 369 -3.55 -27.81 -8.87
C ASP A 369 -4.46 -26.90 -9.72
N ILE A 370 -3.85 -25.84 -10.29
CA ILE A 370 -4.52 -24.86 -11.13
C ILE A 370 -4.43 -25.15 -12.62
N GLY A 371 -3.98 -26.37 -12.98
CA GLY A 371 -3.93 -26.84 -14.36
C GLY A 371 -2.77 -26.26 -15.17
N ALA A 372 -2.92 -26.27 -16.50
CA ALA A 372 -1.88 -25.77 -17.40
C ALA A 372 -1.83 -24.23 -17.44
N GLY A 373 -0.64 -23.68 -17.64
CA GLY A 373 -0.46 -22.25 -17.84
C GLY A 373 -0.87 -21.80 -19.25
N LEU A 374 -1.08 -20.50 -19.41
CA LEU A 374 -1.43 -19.85 -20.68
C LEU A 374 -0.19 -19.49 -21.52
N GLY A 375 1.00 -19.45 -20.91
CA GLY A 375 2.25 -18.96 -21.50
C GLY A 375 2.38 -17.43 -21.38
N ALA A 376 3.62 -16.96 -21.26
CA ALA A 376 3.94 -15.54 -21.01
C ALA A 376 3.43 -14.59 -22.11
N GLU A 377 3.33 -15.06 -23.36
CA GLU A 377 2.82 -14.27 -24.48
C GLU A 377 1.31 -13.98 -24.39
N ASN A 378 0.59 -14.69 -23.53
CA ASN A 378 -0.85 -14.58 -23.35
C ASN A 378 -1.26 -13.91 -22.01
N VAL A 379 -0.30 -13.54 -21.17
CA VAL A 379 -0.55 -12.89 -19.87
C VAL A 379 0.19 -11.56 -19.85
N SER A 380 -0.50 -10.50 -19.46
CA SER A 380 0.11 -9.17 -19.27
C SER A 380 -0.39 -8.55 -17.98
N CYS A 381 0.46 -7.74 -17.34
CA CYS A 381 0.13 -6.93 -16.19
C CYS A 381 0.10 -5.46 -16.58
N GLN A 382 -0.85 -4.72 -16.03
CA GLN A 382 -1.00 -3.28 -16.21
C GLN A 382 -1.13 -2.66 -14.81
N ILE A 383 -0.01 -2.26 -14.25
CA ILE A 383 0.08 -1.57 -12.96
C ILE A 383 -0.13 -0.08 -13.16
#